data_47c021ca7b030c8d7347494a7cee01fe
#
_entry.id   47c021ca7b030c8d7347494a7cee01fe
#
_cell.length_a   1.000
_cell.length_b   1.000
_cell.length_c   1.000
_cell.angle_alpha   90.00
_cell.angle_beta   90.00
_cell.angle_gamma   90.00
#
_symmetry.space_group_name_H-M   'P 1'
#
loop_
_entity.id
_entity.type
_entity.pdbx_description
1 polymer ?
#
loop_
_entity_poly.entity_id
_entity_poly.type
_entity_poly.pdbx_seq_one_letter_code
_entity_poly.pdbx_strand_id
1 'polypeptide(L)'
;RHTRCSRDWSSDVCSSDLEAITWPEFASLHPFAPAGQSAGTRLLIDQLSTWLVEITGYDAVSLQPNAGSQGEFAGLLAIRNYHDSRGENQRNICLIPSSAHGTNAASAVMAGMKVVVVECDAEGNVSVADLKAKIAAHADALAALMITYPSTHGVFESAVSEICALVHEAGGQVYVDGANLNALVGTAQPGKFGADVS
;
A
#
# COMPACT_ATOMS: atom_id res chain seq x y z
N ARG A 1 -1.65 -38.24 2.56
CA ARG A 1 -2.92 -37.73 1.99
C ARG A 1 -2.72 -36.26 1.67
N HIS A 2 -2.55 -35.95 0.39
CA HIS A 2 -2.53 -34.56 -0.06
C HIS A 2 -3.95 -33.99 0.05
N THR A 3 -4.17 -33.08 0.98
CA THR A 3 -5.41 -32.29 1.07
C THR A 3 -5.40 -31.34 -0.14
N ARG A 4 -6.35 -31.51 -1.05
CA ARG A 4 -6.53 -30.55 -2.14
C ARG A 4 -7.01 -29.24 -1.54
N CYS A 5 -6.22 -28.17 -1.65
CA CYS A 5 -6.72 -26.83 -1.43
C CYS A 5 -7.83 -26.54 -2.46
N SER A 6 -8.96 -26.04 -2.01
CA SER A 6 -10.01 -25.57 -2.91
C SER A 6 -9.53 -24.28 -3.60
N ARG A 7 -9.98 -24.05 -4.85
CA ARG A 7 -9.50 -22.94 -5.68
C ARG A 7 -10.23 -21.62 -5.42
N ASP A 8 -10.70 -21.39 -4.22
CA ASP A 8 -11.43 -20.17 -3.89
C ASP A 8 -10.46 -19.17 -3.25
N TRP A 9 -10.05 -18.17 -3.99
CA TRP A 9 -9.04 -17.17 -3.60
C TRP A 9 -9.39 -16.38 -2.35
N SER A 10 -10.65 -16.40 -1.93
CA SER A 10 -11.11 -15.70 -0.73
C SER A 10 -11.02 -16.54 0.54
N SER A 11 -10.71 -17.84 0.42
CA SER A 11 -10.75 -18.79 1.54
C SER A 11 -9.58 -19.78 1.58
N ASP A 12 -8.59 -19.64 0.68
CA ASP A 12 -7.49 -20.59 0.54
C ASP A 12 -6.37 -20.43 1.57
N VAL A 13 -6.76 -20.24 2.82
CA VAL A 13 -5.84 -20.61 3.89
C VAL A 13 -6.01 -22.11 4.09
N CYS A 14 -5.08 -22.89 3.53
CA CYS A 14 -5.04 -24.34 3.76
C CYS A 14 -5.01 -24.61 5.25
N SER A 15 -5.74 -25.62 5.71
CA SER A 15 -5.72 -26.03 7.13
C SER A 15 -4.28 -26.32 7.63
N SER A 16 -3.38 -26.72 6.75
CA SER A 16 -1.95 -26.91 7.05
C SER A 16 -1.21 -25.57 7.30
N ASP A 17 -1.60 -24.49 6.65
CA ASP A 17 -0.97 -23.17 6.82
C ASP A 17 -1.40 -22.56 8.16
N LEU A 18 -2.64 -22.85 8.58
CA LEU A 18 -3.17 -22.43 9.87
C LEU A 18 -2.68 -23.28 11.03
N GLU A 19 -2.18 -24.49 10.81
CA GLU A 19 -1.73 -25.38 11.86
C GLU A 19 -0.64 -24.73 12.72
N ALA A 20 0.36 -24.13 12.09
CA ALA A 20 1.50 -23.53 12.79
C ALA A 20 1.09 -22.39 13.73
N ILE A 21 0.09 -21.57 13.38
CA ILE A 21 -0.37 -20.47 14.24
C ILE A 21 -1.13 -20.96 15.48
N THR A 22 -1.57 -22.22 15.50
CA THR A 22 -2.25 -22.83 16.66
C THR A 22 -1.28 -23.45 17.65
N TRP A 23 -0.01 -23.58 17.30
CA TRP A 23 0.99 -24.11 18.23
C TRP A 23 1.15 -23.19 19.44
N PRO A 24 1.20 -23.74 20.68
CA PRO A 24 1.23 -22.93 21.89
C PRO A 24 2.37 -21.90 21.92
N GLU A 25 3.50 -22.22 21.31
CA GLU A 25 4.66 -21.35 21.23
C GLU A 25 4.39 -20.05 20.44
N PHE A 26 3.43 -20.07 19.50
CA PHE A 26 2.97 -18.89 18.75
C PHE A 26 1.66 -18.35 19.33
N ALA A 27 0.65 -19.19 19.48
CA ALA A 27 -0.69 -18.77 19.86
C ALA A 27 -0.78 -18.19 21.27
N SER A 28 0.06 -18.67 22.20
CA SER A 28 0.04 -18.27 23.60
C SER A 28 1.10 -17.24 24.00
N LEU A 29 1.86 -16.73 23.04
CA LEU A 29 2.89 -15.73 23.30
C LEU A 29 2.26 -14.35 23.49
N HIS A 30 2.49 -13.73 24.66
CA HIS A 30 2.01 -12.36 24.92
C HIS A 30 2.84 -11.36 24.11
N PRO A 31 2.22 -10.32 23.50
CA PRO A 31 2.95 -9.30 22.71
C PRO A 31 4.10 -8.60 23.45
N PHE A 32 3.98 -8.46 24.77
CA PHE A 32 5.00 -7.86 25.64
C PHE A 32 5.87 -8.90 26.37
N ALA A 33 5.94 -10.13 25.87
CA ALA A 33 6.85 -11.12 26.42
C ALA A 33 8.31 -10.63 26.35
N PRO A 34 9.16 -10.94 27.34
CA PRO A 34 10.56 -10.56 27.28
C PRO A 34 11.26 -11.06 26.02
N ALA A 35 12.20 -10.26 25.52
CA ALA A 35 12.91 -10.55 24.26
C ALA A 35 13.50 -11.95 24.16
N GLY A 36 14.04 -12.49 25.27
CA GLY A 36 14.60 -13.84 25.31
C GLY A 36 13.56 -14.96 25.16
N GLN A 37 12.29 -14.67 25.45
CA GLN A 37 11.18 -15.64 25.31
C GLN A 37 10.50 -15.57 23.93
N SER A 38 10.79 -14.56 23.13
CA SER A 38 10.20 -14.30 21.81
C SER A 38 11.23 -14.37 20.66
N ALA A 39 12.38 -14.99 20.87
CA ALA A 39 13.46 -15.01 19.89
C ALA A 39 13.03 -15.61 18.53
N GLY A 40 12.28 -16.72 18.54
CA GLY A 40 11.78 -17.36 17.32
C GLY A 40 10.79 -16.49 16.54
N THR A 41 9.87 -15.84 17.24
CA THR A 41 8.90 -14.90 16.64
C THR A 41 9.61 -13.69 16.04
N ARG A 42 10.63 -13.15 16.70
CA ARG A 42 11.44 -12.05 16.16
C ARG A 42 12.17 -12.45 14.90
N LEU A 43 12.81 -13.63 14.91
CA LEU A 43 13.49 -14.15 13.73
C LEU A 43 12.52 -14.28 12.53
N LEU A 44 11.29 -14.77 12.77
CA LEU A 44 10.26 -14.86 11.74
C LEU A 44 9.90 -13.47 11.19
N ILE A 45 9.67 -12.50 12.07
CA ILE A 45 9.36 -11.11 11.68
C ILE A 45 10.50 -10.49 10.88
N ASP A 46 11.73 -10.66 11.32
CA ASP A 46 12.92 -10.10 10.66
C ASP A 46 13.12 -10.72 9.26
N GLN A 47 12.95 -12.02 9.13
CA GLN A 47 13.04 -12.72 7.85
C GLN A 47 11.94 -12.26 6.88
N LEU A 48 10.69 -12.19 7.35
CA LEU A 48 9.57 -11.74 6.53
C LEU A 48 9.76 -10.29 6.10
N SER A 49 10.19 -9.42 7.01
CA SER A 49 10.48 -8.01 6.69
C SER A 49 11.56 -7.90 5.62
N THR A 50 12.62 -8.68 5.72
CA THR A 50 13.70 -8.73 4.72
C THR A 50 13.18 -9.17 3.36
N TRP A 51 12.37 -10.23 3.30
CA TRP A 51 11.79 -10.71 2.05
C TRP A 51 10.84 -9.69 1.42
N LEU A 52 10.03 -9.02 2.24
CA LEU A 52 9.12 -7.99 1.73
C LEU A 52 9.88 -6.78 1.19
N VAL A 53 10.95 -6.33 1.84
CA VAL A 53 11.83 -5.27 1.30
C VAL A 53 12.39 -5.69 -0.07
N GLU A 54 12.90 -6.91 -0.20
CA GLU A 54 13.44 -7.43 -1.46
C GLU A 54 12.37 -7.54 -2.56
N ILE A 55 11.18 -8.04 -2.21
CA ILE A 55 10.07 -8.24 -3.16
C ILE A 55 9.50 -6.89 -3.65
N THR A 56 9.39 -5.92 -2.77
CA THR A 56 8.73 -4.64 -3.06
C THR A 56 9.67 -3.55 -3.53
N GLY A 57 10.96 -3.65 -3.20
CA GLY A 57 11.96 -2.64 -3.53
C GLY A 57 11.91 -1.38 -2.67
N TYR A 58 11.17 -1.40 -1.55
CA TYR A 58 11.20 -0.35 -0.52
C TYR A 58 12.40 -0.47 0.40
N ASP A 59 12.73 0.60 1.12
CA ASP A 59 13.83 0.62 2.08
C ASP A 59 13.48 -0.05 3.41
N ALA A 60 12.19 -0.06 3.78
CA ALA A 60 11.72 -0.61 5.04
C ALA A 60 10.28 -1.12 4.94
N VAL A 61 9.92 -2.01 5.86
CA VAL A 61 8.58 -2.60 5.98
C VAL A 61 8.16 -2.59 7.44
N SER A 62 6.88 -2.33 7.70
CA SER A 62 6.25 -2.50 9.01
C SER A 62 5.18 -3.58 8.94
N LEU A 63 5.25 -4.54 9.85
CA LEU A 63 4.25 -5.60 10.03
C LEU A 63 3.26 -5.27 11.16
N GLN A 64 3.22 -4.02 11.64
CA GLN A 64 2.35 -3.62 12.77
C GLN A 64 0.86 -3.48 12.41
N PRO A 65 0.46 -3.00 11.20
CA PRO A 65 -0.95 -2.91 10.85
C PRO A 65 -1.63 -4.28 10.89
N ASN A 66 -2.83 -4.35 11.48
CA ASN A 66 -3.58 -5.60 11.63
C ASN A 66 -4.54 -5.87 10.45
N ALA A 67 -4.72 -4.89 9.57
CA ALA A 67 -5.60 -4.99 8.41
C ALA A 67 -5.12 -4.04 7.30
N GLY A 68 -5.53 -4.29 6.05
CA GLY A 68 -5.19 -3.43 4.91
C GLY A 68 -5.56 -1.97 5.13
N SER A 69 -6.79 -1.71 5.63
CA SER A 69 -7.23 -0.33 5.93
C SER A 69 -6.41 0.37 7.01
N GLN A 70 -5.84 -0.36 7.95
CA GLN A 70 -4.90 0.21 8.94
C GLN A 70 -3.55 0.51 8.30
N GLY A 71 -3.10 -0.32 7.35
CA GLY A 71 -1.91 -0.05 6.52
C GLY A 71 -2.10 1.19 5.67
N GLU A 72 -3.25 1.31 4.98
CA GLU A 72 -3.60 2.51 4.21
C GLU A 72 -3.52 3.77 5.08
N PHE A 73 -4.17 3.75 6.23
CA PHE A 73 -4.19 4.89 7.14
C PHE A 73 -2.79 5.22 7.68
N ALA A 74 -2.02 4.20 8.08
CA ALA A 74 -0.65 4.39 8.59
C ALA A 74 0.27 4.99 7.51
N GLY A 75 0.19 4.50 6.27
CA GLY A 75 0.98 5.02 5.15
C GLY A 75 0.61 6.46 4.79
N LEU A 76 -0.68 6.80 4.77
CA LEU A 76 -1.12 8.18 4.52
C LEU A 76 -0.76 9.13 5.67
N LEU A 77 -0.77 8.65 6.92
CA LEU A 77 -0.22 9.41 8.05
C LEU A 77 1.28 9.64 7.93
N ALA A 78 2.04 8.65 7.43
CA ALA A 78 3.47 8.82 7.17
C ALA A 78 3.72 9.91 6.12
N ILE A 79 2.95 9.92 5.03
CA ILE A 79 3.01 10.98 4.01
C ILE A 79 2.63 12.34 4.63
N ARG A 80 1.59 12.39 5.44
CA ARG A 80 1.20 13.62 6.11
C ARG A 80 2.31 14.16 7.00
N ASN A 81 2.88 13.30 7.84
CA ASN A 81 3.98 13.67 8.71
C ASN A 81 5.24 14.08 7.94
N TYR A 82 5.48 13.49 6.77
CA TYR A 82 6.56 13.90 5.89
C TYR A 82 6.40 15.36 5.46
N HIS A 83 5.23 15.77 4.99
CA HIS A 83 4.96 17.16 4.61
C HIS A 83 5.01 18.10 5.82
N ASP A 84 4.40 17.72 6.93
CA ASP A 84 4.39 18.54 8.16
C ASP A 84 5.81 18.78 8.70
N SER A 85 6.68 17.77 8.63
CA SER A 85 8.08 17.89 9.06
C SER A 85 8.91 18.86 8.20
N ARG A 86 8.45 19.12 6.97
CA ARG A 86 9.06 20.07 6.04
C ARG A 86 8.43 21.46 6.09
N GLY A 87 7.44 21.66 6.97
CA GLY A 87 6.68 22.91 7.06
C GLY A 87 5.65 23.10 5.95
N GLU A 88 5.30 22.04 5.23
CA GLU A 88 4.36 22.03 4.09
C GLU A 88 2.94 21.65 4.53
N ASN A 89 2.45 22.20 5.65
CA ASN A 89 1.16 21.86 6.26
C ASN A 89 -0.06 22.15 5.36
N GLN A 90 0.11 23.00 4.34
CA GLN A 90 -0.92 23.29 3.33
C GLN A 90 -1.16 22.10 2.38
N ARG A 91 -0.22 21.16 2.25
CA ARG A 91 -0.37 19.97 1.42
C ARG A 91 -1.34 18.99 2.04
N ASN A 92 -2.59 19.01 1.59
CA ASN A 92 -3.67 18.20 2.13
C ASN A 92 -4.60 17.62 1.06
N ILE A 93 -4.25 17.69 -0.21
CA ILE A 93 -5.02 17.07 -1.31
C ILE A 93 -4.45 15.67 -1.59
N CYS A 94 -5.35 14.68 -1.59
CA CYS A 94 -5.07 13.33 -2.06
C CYS A 94 -5.83 13.07 -3.36
N LEU A 95 -5.10 12.86 -4.44
CA LEU A 95 -5.68 12.43 -5.72
C LEU A 95 -5.96 10.94 -5.67
N ILE A 96 -7.15 10.52 -6.10
CA ILE A 96 -7.57 9.11 -6.09
C ILE A 96 -8.30 8.79 -7.40
N PRO A 97 -7.84 7.80 -8.18
CA PRO A 97 -8.55 7.36 -9.38
C PRO A 97 -9.96 6.88 -9.07
N SER A 98 -10.89 7.12 -10.00
CA SER A 98 -12.29 6.69 -9.87
C SER A 98 -12.47 5.17 -9.78
N SER A 99 -11.48 4.40 -10.20
CA SER A 99 -11.41 2.93 -10.09
C SER A 99 -10.98 2.43 -8.70
N ALA A 100 -10.56 3.32 -7.79
CA ALA A 100 -10.03 2.92 -6.49
C ALA A 100 -11.10 2.31 -5.58
N HIS A 101 -10.67 1.48 -4.63
CA HIS A 101 -11.54 0.94 -3.61
C HIS A 101 -12.03 2.07 -2.67
N GLY A 102 -13.27 1.97 -2.19
CA GLY A 102 -13.87 3.00 -1.32
C GLY A 102 -13.10 3.27 -0.02
N THR A 103 -12.34 2.28 0.49
CA THR A 103 -11.49 2.44 1.68
C THR A 103 -10.35 3.43 1.45
N ASN A 104 -9.87 3.59 0.23
CA ASN A 104 -8.80 4.54 -0.10
C ASN A 104 -9.23 5.97 0.23
N ALA A 105 -10.42 6.36 -0.23
CA ALA A 105 -10.98 7.67 0.07
C ALA A 105 -11.25 7.86 1.58
N ALA A 106 -11.76 6.82 2.26
CA ALA A 106 -12.01 6.88 3.69
C ALA A 106 -10.71 7.07 4.49
N SER A 107 -9.66 6.32 4.17
CA SER A 107 -8.35 6.43 4.81
C SER A 107 -7.71 7.80 4.58
N ALA A 108 -7.85 8.37 3.38
CA ALA A 108 -7.35 9.72 3.08
C ALA A 108 -8.06 10.79 3.94
N VAL A 109 -9.38 10.72 4.05
CA VAL A 109 -10.16 11.63 4.91
C VAL A 109 -9.78 11.47 6.38
N MET A 110 -9.60 10.25 6.87
CA MET A 110 -9.15 9.99 8.24
C MET A 110 -7.75 10.55 8.52
N ALA A 111 -6.87 10.55 7.51
CA ALA A 111 -5.54 11.17 7.61
C ALA A 111 -5.57 12.71 7.50
N GLY A 112 -6.77 13.33 7.42
CA GLY A 112 -6.95 14.77 7.33
C GLY A 112 -6.75 15.33 5.93
N MET A 113 -6.77 14.50 4.89
CA MET A 113 -6.65 14.92 3.50
C MET A 113 -8.02 15.13 2.86
N LYS A 114 -8.06 15.97 1.84
CA LYS A 114 -9.23 16.18 0.97
C LYS A 114 -9.05 15.37 -0.30
N VAL A 115 -10.06 14.56 -0.62
CA VAL A 115 -10.02 13.70 -1.80
C VAL A 115 -10.44 14.49 -3.04
N VAL A 116 -9.63 14.36 -4.09
CA VAL A 116 -9.96 14.83 -5.44
C VAL A 116 -9.89 13.64 -6.38
N VAL A 117 -10.99 13.34 -7.04
CA VAL A 117 -11.10 12.19 -7.92
C VAL A 117 -10.43 12.47 -9.26
N VAL A 118 -9.61 11.53 -9.73
CA VAL A 118 -9.05 11.50 -11.08
C VAL A 118 -9.84 10.52 -11.92
N GLU A 119 -10.21 10.91 -13.12
CA GLU A 119 -10.98 10.05 -14.02
C GLU A 119 -10.13 8.91 -14.58
N CYS A 120 -10.81 7.81 -14.91
CA CYS A 120 -10.23 6.72 -15.70
C CYS A 120 -10.76 6.79 -17.14
N ASP A 121 -9.98 6.26 -18.08
CA ASP A 121 -10.39 6.10 -19.47
C ASP A 121 -11.37 4.92 -19.67
N ALA A 122 -11.80 4.69 -20.89
CA ALA A 122 -12.73 3.62 -21.23
C ALA A 122 -12.14 2.21 -21.03
N GLU A 123 -10.84 2.08 -21.05
CA GLU A 123 -10.06 0.87 -20.81
C GLU A 123 -9.77 0.64 -19.32
N GLY A 124 -10.10 1.61 -18.45
CA GLY A 124 -9.92 1.54 -17.01
C GLY A 124 -8.55 2.01 -16.51
N ASN A 125 -7.72 2.60 -17.39
CA ASN A 125 -6.47 3.24 -16.98
C ASN A 125 -6.73 4.63 -16.38
N VAL A 126 -5.80 5.11 -15.59
CA VAL A 126 -5.84 6.49 -15.08
C VAL A 126 -5.69 7.48 -16.24
N SER A 127 -6.62 8.42 -16.38
CA SER A 127 -6.51 9.48 -17.37
C SER A 127 -5.35 10.41 -17.03
N VAL A 128 -4.21 10.25 -17.72
CA VAL A 128 -3.04 11.11 -17.52
C VAL A 128 -3.35 12.59 -17.82
N ALA A 129 -4.27 12.85 -18.75
CA ALA A 129 -4.70 14.21 -19.07
C ALA A 129 -5.46 14.85 -17.90
N ASP A 130 -6.41 14.12 -17.30
CA ASP A 130 -7.15 14.62 -16.13
C ASP A 130 -6.23 14.71 -14.91
N LEU A 131 -5.32 13.75 -14.72
CA LEU A 131 -4.30 13.81 -13.66
C LEU A 131 -3.48 15.10 -13.75
N LYS A 132 -2.94 15.43 -14.92
CA LYS A 132 -2.17 16.67 -15.16
C LYS A 132 -3.01 17.91 -14.85
N ALA A 133 -4.28 17.93 -15.25
CA ALA A 133 -5.18 19.03 -14.96
C ALA A 133 -5.45 19.19 -13.44
N LYS A 134 -5.67 18.08 -12.72
CA LYS A 134 -5.87 18.08 -11.25
C LYS A 134 -4.59 18.49 -10.52
N ILE A 135 -3.44 18.01 -10.93
CA ILE A 135 -2.14 18.44 -10.38
C ILE A 135 -1.97 19.94 -10.56
N ALA A 136 -2.21 20.48 -11.77
CA ALA A 136 -2.07 21.92 -12.03
C ALA A 136 -3.04 22.75 -11.17
N ALA A 137 -4.27 22.26 -10.95
CA ALA A 137 -5.27 22.95 -10.14
C ALA A 137 -4.94 22.95 -8.63
N HIS A 138 -4.13 22.02 -8.16
CA HIS A 138 -3.86 21.80 -6.73
C HIS A 138 -2.36 21.73 -6.39
N ALA A 139 -1.47 22.24 -7.24
CA ALA A 139 -0.02 22.05 -7.13
C ALA A 139 0.54 22.36 -5.74
N ASP A 140 0.15 23.50 -5.14
CA ASP A 140 0.65 23.92 -3.82
C ASP A 140 0.07 23.12 -2.65
N ALA A 141 -1.04 22.41 -2.87
CA ALA A 141 -1.76 21.66 -1.86
C ALA A 141 -1.68 20.15 -2.06
N LEU A 142 -1.07 19.67 -3.13
CA LEU A 142 -0.96 18.25 -3.43
C LEU A 142 -0.08 17.56 -2.38
N ALA A 143 -0.70 16.66 -1.61
CA ALA A 143 -0.01 15.83 -0.64
C ALA A 143 0.33 14.45 -1.20
N ALA A 144 -0.65 13.80 -1.83
CA ALA A 144 -0.51 12.43 -2.29
C ALA A 144 -1.35 12.11 -3.53
N LEU A 145 -0.90 11.11 -4.28
CA LEU A 145 -1.74 10.26 -5.12
C LEU A 145 -1.86 8.90 -4.44
N MET A 146 -3.06 8.35 -4.36
CA MET A 146 -3.28 6.98 -3.90
C MET A 146 -3.84 6.15 -5.05
N ILE A 147 -3.06 5.21 -5.55
CA ILE A 147 -3.38 4.39 -6.72
C ILE A 147 -3.34 2.90 -6.37
N THR A 148 -4.27 2.11 -6.88
CA THR A 148 -4.24 0.64 -6.76
C THR A 148 -3.50 0.05 -7.96
N TYR A 149 -2.51 -0.81 -7.73
CA TYR A 149 -1.74 -1.42 -8.81
C TYR A 149 -1.39 -2.89 -8.55
N PRO A 150 -1.80 -3.83 -9.43
CA PRO A 150 -2.78 -3.66 -10.51
C PRO A 150 -4.12 -3.13 -10.02
N SER A 151 -4.88 -2.45 -10.90
CA SER A 151 -6.13 -1.80 -10.51
C SER A 151 -7.20 -2.80 -10.06
N THR A 152 -8.27 -2.31 -9.43
CA THR A 152 -9.44 -3.13 -9.06
C THR A 152 -10.12 -3.79 -10.27
N HIS A 153 -9.91 -3.25 -11.48
CA HIS A 153 -10.38 -3.82 -12.74
C HIS A 153 -9.39 -4.81 -13.36
N GLY A 154 -8.26 -5.11 -12.69
CA GLY A 154 -7.22 -5.99 -13.19
C GLY A 154 -6.33 -5.36 -14.26
N VAL A 155 -6.36 -4.04 -14.40
CA VAL A 155 -5.54 -3.31 -15.38
C VAL A 155 -4.15 -3.08 -14.82
N PHE A 156 -3.13 -3.43 -15.60
CA PHE A 156 -1.75 -3.05 -15.37
C PHE A 156 -1.52 -1.69 -16.06
N GLU A 157 -1.53 -0.63 -15.29
CA GLU A 157 -1.33 0.74 -15.75
C GLU A 157 0.05 0.90 -16.39
N SER A 158 0.08 1.03 -17.71
CA SER A 158 1.35 1.16 -18.46
C SER A 158 2.07 2.47 -18.19
N ALA A 159 1.33 3.50 -17.79
CA ALA A 159 1.85 4.82 -17.49
C ALA A 159 2.23 4.99 -16.00
N VAL A 160 2.25 3.92 -15.18
CA VAL A 160 2.43 4.02 -13.72
C VAL A 160 3.67 4.83 -13.33
N SER A 161 4.80 4.62 -14.01
CA SER A 161 6.03 5.37 -13.72
C SER A 161 5.92 6.86 -14.13
N GLU A 162 5.24 7.18 -15.24
CA GLU A 162 4.96 8.56 -15.62
C GLU A 162 4.04 9.23 -14.60
N ILE A 163 3.00 8.53 -14.16
CA ILE A 163 2.06 9.00 -13.14
C ILE A 163 2.81 9.34 -11.84
N CYS A 164 3.67 8.45 -11.37
CA CYS A 164 4.49 8.70 -10.17
C CYS A 164 5.40 9.92 -10.35
N ALA A 165 6.08 10.03 -11.49
CA ALA A 165 6.97 11.16 -11.78
C ALA A 165 6.21 12.50 -11.78
N LEU A 166 5.03 12.57 -12.40
CA LEU A 166 4.20 13.78 -12.42
C LEU A 166 3.79 14.24 -11.01
N VAL A 167 3.49 13.30 -10.13
CA VAL A 167 3.13 13.60 -8.73
C VAL A 167 4.34 14.12 -7.96
N HIS A 168 5.50 13.50 -8.13
CA HIS A 168 6.75 13.91 -7.49
C HIS A 168 7.21 15.29 -7.98
N GLU A 169 7.13 15.58 -9.28
CA GLU A 169 7.44 16.89 -9.84
C GLU A 169 6.60 18.01 -9.22
N ALA A 170 5.36 17.71 -8.81
CA ALA A 170 4.49 18.63 -8.09
C ALA A 170 4.71 18.62 -6.57
N GLY A 171 5.66 17.85 -6.06
CA GLY A 171 6.00 17.76 -4.64
C GLY A 171 5.09 16.83 -3.82
N GLY A 172 4.18 16.08 -4.45
CA GLY A 172 3.37 15.05 -3.80
C GLY A 172 4.11 13.74 -3.61
N GLN A 173 3.53 12.83 -2.82
CA GLN A 173 4.01 11.47 -2.62
C GLN A 173 3.04 10.45 -3.22
N VAL A 174 3.51 9.25 -3.55
CA VAL A 174 2.68 8.20 -4.14
C VAL A 174 2.48 7.06 -3.15
N TYR A 175 1.22 6.83 -2.78
CA TYR A 175 0.79 5.63 -2.08
C TYR A 175 0.23 4.62 -3.09
N VAL A 176 0.79 3.41 -3.10
CA VAL A 176 0.25 2.30 -3.91
C VAL A 176 -0.54 1.35 -3.02
N ASP A 177 -1.84 1.22 -3.28
CA ASP A 177 -2.63 0.13 -2.71
C ASP A 177 -2.20 -1.19 -3.35
N GLY A 178 -1.46 -1.96 -2.58
CA GLY A 178 -0.86 -3.22 -2.98
C GLY A 178 -1.72 -4.46 -2.71
N ALA A 179 -3.02 -4.35 -2.61
CA ALA A 179 -3.92 -5.49 -2.38
C ALA A 179 -3.71 -6.63 -3.39
N ASN A 180 -3.24 -6.31 -4.60
CA ASN A 180 -2.92 -7.25 -5.66
C ASN A 180 -1.40 -7.51 -5.83
N LEU A 181 -0.59 -7.27 -4.79
CA LEU A 181 0.88 -7.42 -4.86
C LEU A 181 1.33 -8.81 -5.33
N ASN A 182 0.56 -9.86 -5.05
CA ASN A 182 0.84 -11.21 -5.52
C ASN A 182 1.01 -11.30 -7.06
N ALA A 183 0.35 -10.43 -7.82
CA ALA A 183 0.51 -10.36 -9.27
C ALA A 183 1.84 -9.70 -9.70
N LEU A 184 2.50 -8.98 -8.82
CA LEU A 184 3.74 -8.25 -9.10
C LEU A 184 5.00 -9.01 -8.68
N VAL A 185 4.89 -9.94 -7.74
CA VAL A 185 6.05 -10.65 -7.15
C VAL A 185 6.90 -11.30 -8.25
N GLY A 186 8.18 -10.93 -8.28
CA GLY A 186 9.15 -11.40 -9.27
C GLY A 186 9.06 -10.72 -10.64
N THR A 187 8.10 -9.83 -10.87
CA THR A 187 7.91 -9.14 -12.16
C THR A 187 8.04 -7.63 -12.06
N ALA A 188 7.55 -7.02 -10.98
CA ALA A 188 7.64 -5.58 -10.75
C ALA A 188 7.78 -5.29 -9.25
N GLN A 189 8.44 -4.18 -8.93
CA GLN A 189 8.69 -3.72 -7.57
C GLN A 189 8.11 -2.31 -7.40
N PRO A 190 7.11 -2.11 -6.51
CA PRO A 190 6.49 -0.79 -6.33
C PRO A 190 7.48 0.33 -6.02
N GLY A 191 8.45 0.09 -5.15
CA GLY A 191 9.50 1.06 -4.83
C GLY A 191 10.39 1.43 -6.01
N LYS A 192 10.44 0.62 -7.08
CA LYS A 192 11.26 0.90 -8.26
C LYS A 192 10.52 1.65 -9.36
N PHE A 193 9.21 1.52 -9.46
CA PHE A 193 8.45 2.29 -10.44
C PHE A 193 8.00 3.66 -9.91
N GLY A 194 8.28 3.99 -8.65
CA GLY A 194 8.08 5.33 -8.12
C GLY A 194 7.05 5.41 -6.98
N ALA A 195 6.65 4.31 -6.36
CA ALA A 195 5.84 4.36 -5.16
C ALA A 195 6.72 4.69 -3.94
N ASP A 196 6.22 5.59 -3.08
CA ASP A 196 6.89 5.98 -1.83
C ASP A 196 6.43 5.09 -0.66
N VAL A 197 5.16 4.70 -0.67
CA VAL A 197 4.53 3.87 0.36
C VAL A 197 3.54 2.92 -0.28
N SER A 198 3.37 1.71 0.27
CA SER A 198 2.28 0.82 -0.09
C SER A 198 1.74 0.06 1.11
#